data_15c1e0a99c67984db0d7c0d9a6a8f032
#
_entry.id   15c1e0a99c67984db0d7c0d9a6a8f032
#
_cell.length_a   1.000
_cell.length_b   1.000
_cell.length_c   1.000
_cell.angle_alpha   90.00
_cell.angle_beta   90.00
_cell.angle_gamma   90.00
#
_symmetry.space_group_name_H-M   'P 1'
#
loop_
_entity.id
_entity.type
_entity.pdbx_description
1 polymer ?
#
loop_
_entity_poly.entity_id
_entity_poly.type
_entity_poly.pdbx_seq_one_letter_code
_entity_poly.pdbx_strand_id
1 'polypeptide(L)'
;VNHYTVSKKRRHKDSYTSGGEGFKRPDRAVIVYSQMARQAFPDANILIGGIEASLRRLAHYDYWSDKVRKSIIIDANADLLMFGMGENSIIEVAEALDSGLDIKYLTYLDGTVYKTKNIDDLNEADYIMLPSYEEITTSKRKYAESFQKQYLNTDHYNAKILVCLLYTSDAADDR
;
A
#
# COMPACT_ATOMS: atom_id res chain seq x y z
N VAL A 1 12.07 4.04 10.53
CA VAL A 1 12.62 2.91 11.30
C VAL A 1 14.13 3.04 11.50
N ASN A 2 14.86 3.69 10.61
CA ASN A 2 16.31 3.83 10.74
C ASN A 2 16.76 4.74 11.90
N HIS A 3 15.87 5.61 12.39
CA HIS A 3 16.16 6.52 13.49
C HIS A 3 16.09 5.89 14.87
N TYR A 4 15.51 4.69 14.97
CA TYR A 4 15.25 4.02 16.24
C TYR A 4 15.68 2.55 16.21
N THR A 5 15.96 2.00 17.39
CA THR A 5 16.13 0.56 17.59
C THR A 5 14.77 -0.14 17.65
N VAL A 6 14.75 -1.47 17.64
CA VAL A 6 13.52 -2.26 17.82
C VAL A 6 12.81 -1.92 19.14
N SER A 7 13.57 -1.61 20.18
CA SER A 7 13.04 -1.17 21.49
C SER A 7 12.68 0.32 21.54
N LYS A 8 12.49 0.96 20.39
CA LYS A 8 12.14 2.39 20.24
C LYS A 8 13.16 3.38 20.83
N LYS A 9 14.38 2.94 21.10
CA LYS A 9 15.46 3.85 21.53
C LYS A 9 16.02 4.63 20.34
N ARG A 10 16.23 5.94 20.52
CA ARG A 10 16.76 6.83 19.48
C ARG A 10 18.20 6.44 19.12
N ARG A 11 18.50 6.40 17.83
CA ARG A 11 19.85 6.20 17.30
C ARG A 11 20.54 7.56 17.12
N HIS A 12 21.82 7.63 17.45
CA HIS A 12 22.58 8.86 17.31
C HIS A 12 23.17 9.04 15.90
N LYS A 13 23.37 7.94 15.17
CA LYS A 13 23.97 7.95 13.83
C LYS A 13 23.03 7.30 12.83
N ASP A 14 23.00 7.85 11.62
CA ASP A 14 22.35 7.29 10.44
C ASP A 14 23.40 7.03 9.36
N SER A 15 23.71 5.76 9.09
CA SER A 15 24.72 5.34 8.10
C SER A 15 24.38 5.74 6.65
N TYR A 16 23.12 6.12 6.38
CA TYR A 16 22.64 6.48 5.05
C TYR A 16 22.55 8.00 4.85
N THR A 17 22.91 8.78 5.84
CA THR A 17 22.92 10.24 5.76
C THR A 17 24.35 10.74 5.61
N SER A 18 24.56 11.75 4.78
CA SER A 18 25.85 12.40 4.61
C SER A 18 26.37 12.87 5.97
N GLY A 19 27.65 12.54 6.30
CA GLY A 19 28.23 12.81 7.61
C GLY A 19 27.70 11.93 8.74
N GLY A 20 26.84 10.96 8.48
CA GLY A 20 26.29 10.06 9.51
C GLY A 20 25.33 10.74 10.48
N GLU A 21 24.83 11.93 10.15
CA GLU A 21 23.93 12.69 11.02
C GLU A 21 22.55 12.01 11.12
N GLY A 22 22.08 11.78 12.34
CA GLY A 22 20.75 11.23 12.59
C GLY A 22 19.64 12.23 12.34
N PHE A 23 18.42 11.73 12.07
CA PHE A 23 17.18 12.52 11.96
C PHE A 23 17.09 13.50 10.79
N LYS A 24 17.92 13.35 9.77
CA LYS A 24 17.80 14.13 8.51
C LYS A 24 16.74 13.60 7.56
N ARG A 25 16.42 12.31 7.64
CA ARG A 25 15.41 11.66 6.79
C ARG A 25 14.07 11.56 7.54
N PRO A 26 12.94 11.64 6.83
CA PRO A 26 11.63 11.47 7.46
C PRO A 26 11.41 10.03 7.95
N ASP A 27 10.67 9.86 9.04
CA ASP A 27 10.35 8.54 9.61
C ASP A 27 9.51 7.67 8.69
N ARG A 28 8.71 8.30 7.82
CA ARG A 28 7.81 7.66 6.85
C ARG A 28 8.15 8.17 5.45
N ALA A 29 9.31 7.77 4.96
CA ALA A 29 9.91 8.33 3.75
C ALA A 29 8.99 8.22 2.53
N VAL A 30 8.38 7.06 2.30
CA VAL A 30 7.48 6.86 1.15
C VAL A 30 6.30 7.83 1.21
N ILE A 31 5.65 7.99 2.35
CA ILE A 31 4.52 8.91 2.51
C ILE A 31 4.97 10.35 2.27
N VAL A 32 6.02 10.78 2.97
CA VAL A 32 6.48 12.18 2.89
C VAL A 32 6.93 12.54 1.49
N TYR A 33 7.75 11.71 0.86
CA TYR A 33 8.26 12.00 -0.49
C TYR A 33 7.17 11.92 -1.55
N SER A 34 6.22 11.00 -1.45
CA SER A 34 5.07 10.95 -2.37
C SER A 34 4.20 12.19 -2.23
N GLN A 35 3.94 12.65 -1.02
CA GLN A 35 3.17 13.89 -0.80
C GLN A 35 3.90 15.13 -1.32
N MET A 36 5.22 15.21 -1.13
CA MET A 36 6.05 16.30 -1.71
C MET A 36 6.03 16.26 -3.24
N ALA A 37 6.15 15.07 -3.83
CA ALA A 37 6.06 14.89 -5.28
C ALA A 37 4.69 15.32 -5.81
N ARG A 38 3.60 14.94 -5.14
CA ARG A 38 2.24 15.36 -5.50
C ARG A 38 2.04 16.88 -5.40
N GLN A 39 2.65 17.54 -4.38
CA GLN A 39 2.60 18.99 -4.25
C GLN A 39 3.36 19.71 -5.36
N ALA A 40 4.53 19.18 -5.74
CA ALA A 40 5.37 19.78 -6.78
C ALA A 40 4.83 19.49 -8.20
N PHE A 41 4.21 18.33 -8.39
CA PHE A 41 3.72 17.84 -9.68
C PHE A 41 2.32 17.24 -9.51
N PRO A 42 1.27 18.07 -9.45
CA PRO A 42 -0.10 17.60 -9.14
C PRO A 42 -0.63 16.54 -10.10
N ASP A 43 -0.26 16.63 -11.37
CA ASP A 43 -0.76 15.77 -12.45
C ASP A 43 0.16 14.55 -12.75
N ALA A 44 1.28 14.42 -12.03
CA ALA A 44 2.19 13.31 -12.26
C ALA A 44 1.65 11.99 -11.69
N ASN A 45 1.85 10.90 -12.41
CA ASN A 45 1.58 9.56 -11.91
C ASN A 45 2.60 9.19 -10.82
N ILE A 46 2.13 8.90 -9.62
CA ILE A 46 2.98 8.52 -8.48
C ILE A 46 2.85 7.03 -8.23
N LEU A 47 3.94 6.33 -8.52
CA LEU A 47 4.09 4.90 -8.24
C LEU A 47 4.95 4.72 -7.00
N ILE A 48 4.55 3.84 -6.10
CA ILE A 48 5.30 3.49 -4.91
C ILE A 48 5.62 2.00 -4.89
N GLY A 49 6.78 1.64 -4.34
CA GLY A 49 7.23 0.25 -4.29
C GLY A 49 8.28 0.03 -3.19
N GLY A 50 8.98 -1.10 -3.29
CA GLY A 50 9.99 -1.51 -2.33
C GLY A 50 9.42 -2.08 -1.03
N ILE A 51 10.29 -2.39 -0.07
CA ILE A 51 9.92 -3.12 1.16
C ILE A 51 8.87 -2.39 1.99
N GLU A 52 8.99 -1.06 2.14
CA GLU A 52 8.04 -0.28 2.95
C GLU A 52 6.64 -0.33 2.33
N ALA A 53 6.52 -0.13 1.04
CA ALA A 53 5.24 -0.20 0.33
C ALA A 53 4.67 -1.63 0.35
N SER A 54 5.48 -2.63 0.06
CA SER A 54 5.07 -4.03 0.02
C SER A 54 4.50 -4.52 1.36
N LEU A 55 5.16 -4.20 2.47
CA LEU A 55 4.72 -4.60 3.81
C LEU A 55 3.46 -3.85 4.29
N ARG A 56 3.21 -2.66 3.75
CA ARG A 56 2.11 -1.77 4.14
C ARG A 56 1.05 -1.62 3.04
N ARG A 57 1.04 -2.53 2.06
CA ARG A 57 0.14 -2.48 0.90
C ARG A 57 -1.33 -2.61 1.24
N LEU A 58 -1.65 -3.27 2.35
CA LEU A 58 -2.99 -3.38 2.92
C LEU A 58 -3.05 -2.70 4.29
N ALA A 59 -4.19 -2.69 4.93
CA ALA A 59 -4.30 -2.23 6.30
C ALA A 59 -3.41 -3.07 7.22
N HIS A 60 -2.63 -2.42 8.07
CA HIS A 60 -1.56 -3.06 8.84
C HIS A 60 -1.42 -2.45 10.23
N TYR A 61 -0.90 -3.25 11.17
CA TYR A 61 -0.52 -2.75 12.48
C TYR A 61 0.83 -2.02 12.41
N ASP A 62 0.83 -0.77 12.81
CA ASP A 62 2.03 0.05 12.92
C ASP A 62 2.55 0.03 14.36
N TYR A 63 3.59 -0.74 14.59
CA TYR A 63 4.23 -0.90 15.89
C TYR A 63 4.67 0.43 16.53
N TRP A 64 5.05 1.43 15.73
CA TRP A 64 5.55 2.71 16.24
C TRP A 64 4.45 3.55 16.87
N SER A 65 3.33 3.67 16.18
CA SER A 65 2.17 4.43 16.66
C SER A 65 1.22 3.59 17.51
N ASP A 66 1.47 2.28 17.64
CA ASP A 66 0.58 1.32 18.33
C ASP A 66 -0.86 1.38 17.81
N LYS A 67 -0.99 1.42 16.48
CA LYS A 67 -2.30 1.57 15.80
C LYS A 67 -2.36 0.76 14.53
N VAL A 68 -3.56 0.34 14.17
CA VAL A 68 -3.85 -0.12 12.81
C VAL A 68 -3.91 1.09 11.89
N ARG A 69 -3.21 1.03 10.76
CA ARG A 69 -3.17 2.08 9.74
C ARG A 69 -3.79 1.58 8.44
N LYS A 70 -4.27 2.50 7.64
CA LYS A 70 -4.74 2.24 6.27
C LYS A 70 -3.59 1.71 5.39
N SER A 71 -3.92 1.20 4.22
CA SER A 71 -2.92 0.94 3.18
C SER A 71 -2.08 2.18 2.91
N ILE A 72 -0.77 1.99 2.70
CA ILE A 72 0.16 3.08 2.42
C ILE A 72 -0.18 3.82 1.11
N ILE A 73 -0.85 3.18 0.16
CA ILE A 73 -1.28 3.84 -1.09
C ILE A 73 -2.25 5.00 -0.80
N ILE A 74 -3.07 4.88 0.26
CA ILE A 74 -3.98 5.92 0.73
C ILE A 74 -3.19 7.04 1.43
N ASP A 75 -2.36 6.65 2.42
CA ASP A 75 -1.59 7.60 3.22
C ASP A 75 -0.58 8.40 2.36
N ALA A 76 0.00 7.77 1.34
CA ALA A 76 0.95 8.39 0.42
C ALA A 76 0.28 9.19 -0.71
N ASN A 77 -1.04 9.07 -0.89
CA ASN A 77 -1.78 9.60 -2.03
C ASN A 77 -1.14 9.20 -3.38
N ALA A 78 -0.68 7.95 -3.47
CA ALA A 78 -0.12 7.39 -4.68
C ALA A 78 -1.21 6.83 -5.60
N ASP A 79 -0.89 6.70 -6.89
CA ASP A 79 -1.84 6.19 -7.90
C ASP A 79 -1.76 4.68 -8.03
N LEU A 80 -0.56 4.12 -7.95
CA LEU A 80 -0.31 2.68 -8.01
C LEU A 80 0.77 2.28 -7.02
N LEU A 81 0.63 1.09 -6.43
CA LEU A 81 1.65 0.48 -5.59
C LEU A 81 2.06 -0.85 -6.20
N MET A 82 3.37 -1.08 -6.31
CA MET A 82 3.94 -2.35 -6.71
C MET A 82 4.56 -3.05 -5.51
N PHE A 83 4.28 -4.34 -5.34
CA PHE A 83 4.80 -5.14 -4.24
C PHE A 83 5.56 -6.37 -4.73
N GLY A 84 6.42 -6.89 -3.89
CA GLY A 84 7.31 -8.00 -4.25
C GLY A 84 8.44 -7.53 -5.17
N MET A 85 8.78 -8.36 -6.16
CA MET A 85 9.76 -8.06 -7.20
C MET A 85 9.07 -7.35 -8.37
N GLY A 86 9.14 -6.03 -8.37
CA GLY A 86 8.40 -5.18 -9.30
C GLY A 86 9.12 -4.87 -10.62
N GLU A 87 10.21 -5.59 -10.96
CA GLU A 87 11.04 -5.29 -12.13
C GLU A 87 10.28 -5.42 -13.45
N ASN A 88 9.45 -6.46 -13.57
CA ASN A 88 8.61 -6.64 -14.76
C ASN A 88 7.40 -5.69 -14.74
N SER A 89 6.73 -5.57 -13.61
CA SER A 89 5.55 -4.71 -13.48
C SER A 89 5.86 -3.24 -13.78
N ILE A 90 7.06 -2.73 -13.42
CA ILE A 90 7.43 -1.35 -13.74
C ILE A 90 7.63 -1.13 -15.25
N ILE A 91 8.14 -2.14 -15.96
CA ILE A 91 8.28 -2.07 -17.42
C ILE A 91 6.90 -2.04 -18.08
N GLU A 92 6.00 -2.95 -17.68
CA GLU A 92 4.64 -3.01 -18.21
C GLU A 92 3.86 -1.71 -17.94
N VAL A 93 4.01 -1.13 -16.74
CA VAL A 93 3.42 0.19 -16.43
C VAL A 93 3.99 1.27 -17.32
N ALA A 94 5.31 1.30 -17.52
CA ALA A 94 5.95 2.31 -18.35
C ALA A 94 5.49 2.22 -19.82
N GLU A 95 5.45 1.02 -20.39
CA GLU A 95 4.98 0.76 -21.76
C GLU A 95 3.50 1.13 -21.92
N ALA A 96 2.66 0.80 -20.95
CA ALA A 96 1.25 1.16 -20.98
C ALA A 96 1.03 2.69 -20.95
N LEU A 97 1.76 3.40 -20.09
CA LEU A 97 1.69 4.86 -20.01
C LEU A 97 2.26 5.52 -21.28
N ASP A 98 3.34 4.98 -21.85
CA ASP A 98 3.93 5.47 -23.11
C ASP A 98 2.97 5.29 -24.30
N SER A 99 2.17 4.23 -24.28
CA SER A 99 1.09 4.01 -25.26
C SER A 99 -0.11 4.95 -25.11
N GLY A 100 -0.13 5.80 -24.07
CA GLY A 100 -1.21 6.74 -23.78
C GLY A 100 -2.32 6.17 -22.90
N LEU A 101 -2.14 4.99 -22.30
CA LEU A 101 -3.13 4.44 -21.35
C LEU A 101 -3.04 5.19 -20.02
N ASP A 102 -4.18 5.60 -19.47
CA ASP A 102 -4.23 6.25 -18.15
C ASP A 102 -3.97 5.21 -17.04
N ILE A 103 -3.19 5.58 -16.03
CA ILE A 103 -2.79 4.74 -14.90
C ILE A 103 -3.98 4.08 -14.18
N LYS A 104 -5.14 4.72 -14.16
CA LYS A 104 -6.36 4.18 -13.53
C LYS A 104 -6.88 2.90 -14.19
N TYR A 105 -6.48 2.61 -15.44
CA TYR A 105 -6.86 1.38 -16.15
C TYR A 105 -5.86 0.23 -15.98
N LEU A 106 -4.76 0.45 -15.27
CA LEU A 106 -3.73 -0.57 -14.99
C LEU A 106 -4.14 -1.48 -13.82
N THR A 107 -5.37 -1.98 -13.85
CA THR A 107 -5.93 -2.83 -12.79
C THR A 107 -5.66 -4.32 -13.00
N TYR A 108 -5.13 -4.68 -14.16
CA TYR A 108 -4.86 -6.05 -14.60
C TYR A 108 -3.44 -6.53 -14.31
N LEU A 109 -2.56 -5.64 -13.83
CA LEU A 109 -1.15 -5.97 -13.59
C LEU A 109 -0.96 -6.73 -12.28
N ASP A 110 -0.32 -7.89 -12.37
CA ASP A 110 0.05 -8.68 -11.21
C ASP A 110 1.06 -7.95 -10.31
N GLY A 111 1.00 -8.23 -9.01
CA GLY A 111 1.90 -7.62 -8.04
C GLY A 111 1.62 -6.14 -7.79
N THR A 112 0.43 -5.65 -8.11
CA THR A 112 0.04 -4.26 -7.90
C THR A 112 -1.09 -4.09 -6.89
N VAL A 113 -1.24 -2.88 -6.39
CA VAL A 113 -2.38 -2.42 -5.58
C VAL A 113 -2.82 -1.07 -6.11
N TYR A 114 -4.11 -0.93 -6.33
CA TYR A 114 -4.75 0.28 -6.79
C TYR A 114 -5.96 0.65 -5.91
N LYS A 115 -6.46 1.86 -6.08
CA LYS A 115 -7.66 2.36 -5.41
C LYS A 115 -8.81 2.39 -6.42
N THR A 116 -9.97 1.90 -6.02
CA THR A 116 -11.19 2.04 -6.81
C THR A 116 -12.36 2.45 -5.91
N LYS A 117 -13.34 3.10 -6.49
CA LYS A 117 -14.63 3.37 -5.84
C LYS A 117 -15.66 2.28 -6.13
N ASN A 118 -15.42 1.48 -7.17
CA ASN A 118 -16.34 0.46 -7.60
C ASN A 118 -15.62 -0.88 -7.77
N ILE A 119 -16.24 -1.95 -7.34
CA ILE A 119 -15.79 -3.34 -7.50
C ILE A 119 -16.74 -4.16 -8.37
N ASP A 120 -17.77 -3.54 -8.97
CA ASP A 120 -18.80 -4.25 -9.75
C ASP A 120 -18.24 -4.94 -11.00
N ASP A 121 -17.09 -4.47 -11.50
CA ASP A 121 -16.37 -5.09 -12.61
C ASP A 121 -15.60 -6.36 -12.19
N LEU A 122 -15.49 -6.65 -10.88
CA LEU A 122 -14.84 -7.85 -10.39
C LEU A 122 -15.87 -8.98 -10.24
N ASN A 123 -15.55 -10.14 -10.81
CA ASN A 123 -16.34 -11.33 -10.56
C ASN A 123 -16.11 -11.81 -9.11
N GLU A 124 -17.17 -12.10 -8.36
CA GLU A 124 -17.10 -12.59 -6.98
C GLU A 124 -16.22 -13.86 -6.82
N ALA A 125 -16.11 -14.66 -7.86
CA ALA A 125 -15.23 -15.84 -7.86
C ALA A 125 -13.73 -15.49 -7.87
N ASP A 126 -13.36 -14.29 -8.29
CA ASP A 126 -11.98 -13.89 -8.57
C ASP A 126 -11.34 -13.04 -7.45
N TYR A 127 -12.11 -12.67 -6.43
CA TYR A 127 -11.57 -11.93 -5.32
C TYR A 127 -11.92 -12.51 -3.94
N ILE A 128 -11.18 -12.11 -2.94
CA ILE A 128 -11.43 -12.40 -1.53
C ILE A 128 -11.70 -11.09 -0.80
N MET A 129 -12.91 -10.94 -0.26
CA MET A 129 -13.23 -9.81 0.58
C MET A 129 -12.53 -9.94 1.94
N LEU A 130 -11.70 -8.97 2.28
CA LEU A 130 -11.11 -8.82 3.61
C LEU A 130 -12.08 -8.06 4.53
N PRO A 131 -11.99 -8.25 5.85
CA PRO A 131 -12.63 -7.34 6.79
C PRO A 131 -12.24 -5.89 6.48
N SER A 132 -13.20 -4.97 6.58
CA SER A 132 -12.96 -3.55 6.31
C SER A 132 -11.92 -2.95 7.26
N TYR A 133 -11.33 -1.82 6.86
CA TYR A 133 -10.42 -1.09 7.75
C TYR A 133 -11.08 -0.73 9.09
N GLU A 134 -12.34 -0.33 9.07
CA GLU A 134 -13.11 -0.02 10.27
C GLU A 134 -13.22 -1.24 11.20
N GLU A 135 -13.61 -2.41 10.67
CA GLU A 135 -13.70 -3.65 11.44
C GLU A 135 -12.37 -4.07 12.07
N ILE A 136 -11.28 -4.02 11.30
CA ILE A 136 -9.96 -4.45 11.81
C ILE A 136 -9.36 -3.47 12.81
N THR A 137 -9.77 -2.21 12.78
CA THR A 137 -9.33 -1.20 13.75
C THR A 137 -9.98 -1.42 15.12
N THR A 138 -11.20 -1.92 15.13
CA THR A 138 -12.00 -2.11 16.36
C THR A 138 -11.88 -3.53 16.93
N SER A 139 -11.51 -4.53 16.13
CA SER A 139 -11.51 -5.93 16.51
C SER A 139 -10.20 -6.65 16.18
N LYS A 140 -9.45 -7.06 17.20
CA LYS A 140 -8.25 -7.90 17.03
C LYS A 140 -8.55 -9.23 16.31
N ARG A 141 -9.75 -9.79 16.49
CA ARG A 141 -10.17 -11.01 15.80
C ARG A 141 -10.33 -10.76 14.31
N LYS A 142 -10.93 -9.64 13.92
CA LYS A 142 -11.06 -9.24 12.51
C LYS A 142 -9.70 -8.93 11.87
N TYR A 143 -8.79 -8.33 12.62
CA TYR A 143 -7.41 -8.16 12.18
C TYR A 143 -6.73 -9.51 11.91
N ALA A 144 -6.86 -10.48 12.82
CA ALA A 144 -6.30 -11.82 12.64
C ALA A 144 -6.94 -12.56 11.45
N GLU A 145 -8.26 -12.42 11.24
CA GLU A 145 -8.98 -12.96 10.07
C GLU A 145 -8.44 -12.36 8.77
N SER A 146 -8.25 -11.05 8.72
CA SER A 146 -7.66 -10.37 7.56
C SER A 146 -6.25 -10.89 7.25
N PHE A 147 -5.41 -11.03 8.27
CA PHE A 147 -4.07 -11.59 8.12
C PHE A 147 -4.10 -13.04 7.61
N GLN A 148 -4.97 -13.88 8.17
CA GLN A 148 -5.11 -15.26 7.74
C GLN A 148 -5.51 -15.37 6.26
N LYS A 149 -6.50 -14.58 5.82
CA LYS A 149 -6.91 -14.54 4.40
C LYS A 149 -5.76 -14.11 3.49
N GLN A 150 -4.98 -13.10 3.89
CA GLN A 150 -3.80 -12.67 3.15
C GLN A 150 -2.74 -13.77 3.07
N TYR A 151 -2.46 -14.42 4.20
CA TYR A 151 -1.44 -15.48 4.29
C TYR A 151 -1.81 -16.70 3.45
N LEU A 152 -3.08 -17.13 3.47
CA LEU A 152 -3.55 -18.27 2.68
C LEU A 152 -3.65 -17.96 1.18
N ASN A 153 -3.60 -16.69 0.78
CA ASN A 153 -3.70 -16.23 -0.61
C ASN A 153 -2.33 -15.81 -1.17
N THR A 154 -1.28 -16.56 -0.87
CA THR A 154 0.10 -16.26 -1.30
C THR A 154 0.61 -17.15 -2.43
N ASP A 155 -0.18 -18.11 -2.89
CA ASP A 155 0.18 -19.01 -3.99
C ASP A 155 0.22 -18.20 -5.31
N HIS A 156 1.37 -18.25 -5.99
CA HIS A 156 1.58 -17.50 -7.23
C HIS A 156 0.61 -17.86 -8.37
N TYR A 157 0.13 -19.12 -8.39
CA TYR A 157 -0.73 -19.60 -9.48
C TYR A 157 -2.22 -19.45 -9.19
N ASN A 158 -2.61 -19.45 -7.92
CA ASN A 158 -4.01 -19.51 -7.50
C ASN A 158 -4.43 -18.30 -6.65
N ALA A 159 -3.54 -17.32 -6.46
CA ALA A 159 -3.86 -16.13 -5.68
C ALA A 159 -4.99 -15.34 -6.35
N LYS A 160 -5.96 -14.92 -5.53
CA LYS A 160 -7.07 -14.08 -5.93
C LYS A 160 -6.81 -12.61 -5.55
N ILE A 161 -7.53 -11.71 -6.19
CA ILE A 161 -7.52 -10.30 -5.81
C ILE A 161 -7.99 -10.16 -4.37
N LEU A 162 -7.30 -9.36 -3.57
CA LEU A 162 -7.70 -9.03 -2.20
C LEU A 162 -8.37 -7.67 -2.19
N VAL A 163 -9.62 -7.62 -1.76
CA VAL A 163 -10.42 -6.39 -1.66
C VAL A 163 -10.58 -5.99 -0.20
N CYS A 164 -10.22 -4.76 0.15
CA CYS A 164 -10.37 -4.21 1.49
C CYS A 164 -11.11 -2.86 1.42
N LEU A 165 -12.32 -2.83 1.92
CA LEU A 165 -13.09 -1.60 2.04
C LEU A 165 -12.52 -0.69 3.14
N LEU A 166 -12.62 0.62 2.96
CA LEU A 166 -12.27 1.57 4.02
C LEU A 166 -13.34 1.58 5.10
N TYR A 167 -14.61 1.57 4.68
CA TYR A 167 -15.77 1.56 5.58
C TYR A 167 -16.74 0.45 5.17
N THR A 168 -17.53 -0.04 6.12
CA THR A 168 -18.57 -1.04 5.84
C THR A 168 -19.73 -0.48 5.03
N SER A 169 -19.93 0.84 5.07
CA SER A 169 -20.98 1.58 4.32
C SER A 169 -20.60 1.88 2.87
N ASP A 170 -19.33 1.79 2.49
CA ASP A 170 -18.87 2.12 1.13
C ASP A 170 -19.50 1.22 0.04
N ALA A 171 -19.99 0.04 0.42
CA ALA A 171 -20.71 -0.87 -0.48
C ALA A 171 -22.22 -0.56 -0.63
N ALA A 172 -22.76 0.36 0.16
CA ALA A 172 -24.21 0.63 0.24
C ALA A 172 -24.62 1.97 -0.40
N ASP A 173 -23.70 2.87 -0.70
CA ASP A 173 -23.98 4.26 -1.11
C ASP A 173 -23.97 4.50 -2.62
N ASP A 174 -23.70 3.48 -3.44
CA ASP A 174 -23.73 3.54 -4.90
C ASP A 174 -24.95 2.82 -5.51
N ARG A 175 -26.16 3.05 -4.92
CA ARG A 175 -27.44 2.64 -5.55
C ARG A 175 -28.24 3.84 -6.03
#